data_cc4cefe1afbcfa5df595a5f4a34d652d
#
_entry.id   cc4cefe1afbcfa5df595a5f4a34d652d
#
_cell.length_a   1.000
_cell.length_b   1.000
_cell.length_c   1.000
_cell.angle_alpha   90.00
_cell.angle_beta   90.00
_cell.angle_gamma   90.00
#
_symmetry.space_group_name_H-M   'P 1'
#
loop_
_entity.id
_entity.type
_entity.pdbx_description
1 polymer ?
#
loop_
_entity_poly.entity_id
_entity_poly.type
_entity_poly.pdbx_seq_one_letter_code
_entity_poly.pdbx_strand_id
1 'polypeptide(L)'
;MLVPFLALAFLVLDAGWAVFIKATLQHAVREGTRYAVTGQTQNGMGQGASIQAVVKKFAMGLLDGDQGNTLIINCWNPANAKPSPADATQCSVGGNVVEVSVQNYQISPLASLLRTGDPVPVTVSAADIVEGASNP
;
A
#
# COMPACT_ATOMS: atom_id res chain seq x y z
N MET A 1 22.82 -33.50 -10.93
CA MET A 1 21.87 -32.82 -11.84
C MET A 1 20.59 -32.33 -11.14
N LEU A 2 20.14 -32.94 -10.02
CA LEU A 2 18.91 -32.55 -9.32
C LEU A 2 19.02 -31.21 -8.60
N VAL A 3 20.14 -30.92 -7.96
CA VAL A 3 20.36 -29.69 -7.16
C VAL A 3 20.25 -28.40 -7.99
N PRO A 4 20.92 -28.26 -9.15
CA PRO A 4 20.80 -27.04 -9.93
C PRO A 4 19.39 -26.84 -10.51
N PHE A 5 18.68 -27.93 -10.83
CA PHE A 5 17.30 -27.87 -11.28
C PHE A 5 16.36 -27.34 -10.18
N LEU A 6 16.49 -27.85 -8.95
CA LEU A 6 15.72 -27.38 -7.80
C LEU A 6 16.03 -25.91 -7.48
N ALA A 7 17.28 -25.50 -7.53
CA ALA A 7 17.66 -24.11 -7.28
C ALA A 7 17.01 -23.16 -8.29
N LEU A 8 16.97 -23.53 -9.56
CA LEU A 8 16.32 -22.75 -10.61
C LEU A 8 14.80 -22.70 -10.39
N ALA A 9 14.17 -23.83 -10.05
CA ALA A 9 12.74 -23.88 -9.77
C ALA A 9 12.36 -22.96 -8.59
N PHE A 10 13.09 -22.98 -7.49
CA PHE A 10 12.85 -22.10 -6.36
C PHE A 10 13.08 -20.63 -6.69
N LEU A 11 14.06 -20.30 -7.51
CA LEU A 11 14.29 -18.93 -7.96
C LEU A 11 13.09 -18.37 -8.73
N VAL A 12 12.50 -19.19 -9.62
CA VAL A 12 11.30 -18.81 -10.38
C VAL A 12 10.11 -18.60 -9.45
N LEU A 13 9.94 -19.48 -8.45
CA LEU A 13 8.86 -19.34 -7.44
C LEU A 13 9.03 -18.08 -6.61
N ASP A 14 10.23 -17.76 -6.14
CA ASP A 14 10.50 -16.54 -5.37
C ASP A 14 10.25 -15.28 -6.20
N ALA A 15 10.66 -15.27 -7.46
CA ALA A 15 10.39 -14.14 -8.36
C ALA A 15 8.89 -13.96 -8.60
N GLY A 16 8.16 -15.05 -8.84
CA GLY A 16 6.71 -15.04 -8.99
C GLY A 16 5.99 -14.52 -7.73
N TRP A 17 6.45 -14.96 -6.57
CA TRP A 17 5.92 -14.51 -5.27
C TRP A 17 6.14 -13.00 -5.05
N ALA A 18 7.32 -12.48 -5.34
CA ALA A 18 7.63 -11.06 -5.21
C ALA A 18 6.76 -10.20 -6.15
N VAL A 19 6.56 -10.65 -7.40
CA VAL A 19 5.68 -9.97 -8.36
C VAL A 19 4.22 -9.99 -7.89
N PHE A 20 3.75 -11.12 -7.37
CA PHE A 20 2.40 -11.26 -6.81
C PHE A 20 2.16 -10.28 -5.65
N ILE A 21 3.06 -10.23 -4.67
CA ILE A 21 2.96 -9.30 -3.54
C ILE A 21 2.92 -7.86 -4.04
N LYS A 22 3.85 -7.48 -4.92
CA LYS A 22 3.90 -6.11 -5.46
C LYS A 22 2.62 -5.75 -6.20
N ALA A 23 2.10 -6.63 -7.04
CA ALA A 23 0.86 -6.40 -7.78
C ALA A 23 -0.35 -6.27 -6.85
N THR A 24 -0.45 -7.12 -5.83
CA THR A 24 -1.53 -7.08 -4.83
C THR A 24 -1.50 -5.79 -4.02
N LEU A 25 -0.33 -5.39 -3.52
CA LEU A 25 -0.18 -4.13 -2.79
C LEU A 25 -0.48 -2.92 -3.67
N GLN A 26 -0.06 -2.93 -4.92
CA GLN A 26 -0.35 -1.85 -5.86
C GLN A 26 -1.85 -1.74 -6.19
N HIS A 27 -2.54 -2.87 -6.30
CA HIS A 27 -3.99 -2.89 -6.43
C HIS A 27 -4.66 -2.34 -5.17
N ALA A 28 -4.28 -2.80 -3.99
CA ALA A 28 -4.83 -2.35 -2.71
C ALA A 28 -4.68 -0.84 -2.50
N VAL A 29 -3.51 -0.29 -2.81
CA VAL A 29 -3.22 1.15 -2.71
C VAL A 29 -4.10 1.95 -3.68
N ARG A 30 -4.29 1.49 -4.92
CA ARG A 30 -5.18 2.14 -5.90
C ARG A 30 -6.63 2.14 -5.46
N GLU A 31 -7.13 1.02 -4.93
CA GLU A 31 -8.50 0.94 -4.40
C GLU A 31 -8.68 1.85 -3.17
N GLY A 32 -7.68 1.93 -2.30
CA GLY A 32 -7.65 2.87 -1.18
C GLY A 32 -7.71 4.32 -1.63
N THR A 33 -6.92 4.69 -2.65
CA THR A 33 -6.91 6.04 -3.23
C THR A 33 -8.26 6.36 -3.88
N ARG A 34 -8.80 5.44 -4.67
CA ARG A 34 -10.13 5.59 -5.27
C ARG A 34 -11.23 5.80 -4.24
N TYR A 35 -11.18 5.03 -3.14
CA TYR A 35 -12.10 5.22 -2.02
C TYR A 35 -11.93 6.61 -1.37
N ALA A 36 -10.70 7.05 -1.18
CA ALA A 36 -10.39 8.35 -0.59
C ALA A 36 -10.96 9.52 -1.42
N VAL A 37 -10.88 9.44 -2.75
CA VAL A 37 -11.40 10.46 -3.67
C VAL A 37 -12.89 10.70 -3.49
N THR A 38 -13.66 9.66 -3.15
CA THR A 38 -15.13 9.78 -2.95
C THR A 38 -15.51 10.46 -1.64
N GLY A 39 -14.57 10.73 -0.75
CA GLY A 39 -14.81 11.37 0.55
C GLY A 39 -15.67 10.53 1.52
N GLN A 40 -15.88 9.25 1.23
CA GLN A 40 -16.69 8.37 2.05
C GLN A 40 -15.96 7.96 3.33
N THR A 41 -16.72 7.80 4.41
CA THR A 41 -16.23 7.27 5.69
C THR A 41 -17.04 6.04 6.08
N GLN A 42 -16.38 5.09 6.76
CA GLN A 42 -17.03 3.90 7.29
C GLN A 42 -17.45 4.13 8.75
N ASN A 43 -18.73 3.85 9.05
CA ASN A 43 -19.31 3.68 10.40
C ASN A 43 -18.59 4.39 11.57
N GLY A 44 -18.54 5.72 11.56
CA GLY A 44 -17.99 6.50 12.68
C GLY A 44 -16.45 6.54 12.75
N MET A 45 -15.76 5.95 11.80
CA MET A 45 -14.31 6.09 11.67
C MET A 45 -13.97 7.36 10.89
N GLY A 46 -12.85 8.01 11.24
CA GLY A 46 -12.29 9.08 10.43
C GLY A 46 -11.93 8.60 9.02
N GLN A 47 -11.81 9.53 8.06
CA GLN A 47 -11.52 9.15 6.68
C GLN A 47 -10.20 8.40 6.52
N GLY A 48 -9.15 8.82 7.21
CA GLY A 48 -7.87 8.11 7.19
C GLY A 48 -7.98 6.65 7.64
N ALA A 49 -8.71 6.40 8.74
CA ALA A 49 -8.96 5.04 9.24
C ALA A 49 -9.82 4.22 8.26
N SER A 50 -10.78 4.85 7.60
CA SER A 50 -11.62 4.20 6.58
C SER A 50 -10.81 3.80 5.36
N ILE A 51 -9.89 4.65 4.89
CA ILE A 51 -8.97 4.35 3.79
C ILE A 51 -8.06 3.18 4.18
N GLN A 52 -7.51 3.19 5.40
CA GLN A 52 -6.68 2.08 5.90
C GLN A 52 -7.44 0.76 5.89
N ALA A 53 -8.69 0.75 6.33
CA ALA A 53 -9.53 -0.45 6.35
C ALA A 53 -9.75 -1.00 4.94
N VAL A 54 -9.99 -0.13 3.95
CA VAL A 54 -10.13 -0.51 2.54
C VAL A 54 -8.83 -1.08 2.00
N VAL A 55 -7.70 -0.42 2.19
CA VAL A 55 -6.40 -0.91 1.73
C VAL A 55 -6.08 -2.28 2.32
N LYS A 56 -6.26 -2.46 3.63
CA LYS A 56 -6.03 -3.75 4.31
C LYS A 56 -6.92 -4.85 3.76
N LYS A 57 -8.19 -4.55 3.47
CA LYS A 57 -9.12 -5.50 2.87
C LYS A 57 -8.63 -6.02 1.51
N PHE A 58 -8.15 -5.13 0.65
CA PHE A 58 -7.65 -5.50 -0.68
C PHE A 58 -6.20 -6.03 -0.66
N ALA A 59 -5.47 -5.80 0.41
CA ALA A 59 -4.13 -6.35 0.60
C ALA A 59 -4.12 -7.85 0.96
N MET A 60 -5.27 -8.48 1.13
CA MET A 60 -5.41 -9.93 1.35
C MET A 60 -4.58 -10.45 2.54
N GLY A 61 -4.52 -9.68 3.64
CA GLY A 61 -3.76 -10.03 4.83
C GLY A 61 -2.26 -9.69 4.80
N LEU A 62 -1.74 -9.19 3.67
CA LEU A 62 -0.32 -8.82 3.56
C LEU A 62 0.07 -7.66 4.49
N LEU A 63 -0.88 -6.80 4.86
CA LEU A 63 -0.66 -5.65 5.74
C LEU A 63 -1.13 -5.89 7.18
N ASP A 64 -1.28 -7.13 7.59
CA ASP A 64 -1.62 -7.49 8.96
C ASP A 64 -0.36 -7.52 9.85
N GLY A 65 -0.54 -7.31 11.14
CA GLY A 65 0.55 -7.28 12.11
C GLY A 65 1.52 -6.11 11.88
N ASP A 66 2.80 -6.36 12.03
CA ASP A 66 3.86 -5.35 11.94
C ASP A 66 3.96 -4.68 10.56
N GLN A 67 3.55 -5.38 9.51
CA GLN A 67 3.52 -4.83 8.14
C GLN A 67 2.46 -3.73 7.96
N GLY A 68 1.47 -3.65 8.83
CA GLY A 68 0.47 -2.59 8.83
C GLY A 68 1.06 -1.19 9.08
N ASN A 69 2.20 -1.10 9.75
CA ASN A 69 2.90 0.15 10.01
C ASN A 69 3.59 0.73 8.76
N THR A 70 3.70 -0.04 7.69
CA THR A 70 4.26 0.41 6.40
C THR A 70 3.25 1.19 5.57
N LEU A 71 1.95 1.16 5.92
CA LEU A 71 0.89 1.89 5.24
C LEU A 71 0.85 3.33 5.70
N ILE A 72 1.11 4.25 4.79
CA ILE A 72 1.13 5.69 5.02
C ILE A 72 0.06 6.34 4.15
N ILE A 73 -0.80 7.16 4.78
CA ILE A 73 -1.78 7.99 4.10
C ILE A 73 -1.40 9.44 4.32
N ASN A 74 -1.33 10.20 3.25
CA ASN A 74 -0.88 11.58 3.25
C ASN A 74 -1.82 12.43 2.42
N CYS A 75 -2.36 13.51 3.02
CA CYS A 75 -3.30 14.39 2.34
C CYS A 75 -2.85 15.84 2.52
N TRP A 76 -2.80 16.60 1.43
CA TRP A 76 -2.38 17.99 1.46
C TRP A 76 -3.00 18.82 0.34
N ASN A 77 -3.02 20.14 0.53
CA ASN A 77 -3.39 21.07 -0.53
C ASN A 77 -2.26 21.13 -1.57
N PRO A 78 -2.56 20.97 -2.87
CA PRO A 78 -1.54 20.98 -3.92
C PRO A 78 -0.76 22.31 -4.02
N ALA A 79 -1.29 23.41 -3.49
CA ALA A 79 -0.58 24.70 -3.43
C ALA A 79 0.54 24.72 -2.36
N ASN A 80 0.54 23.75 -1.45
CA ASN A 80 1.52 23.62 -0.38
C ASN A 80 2.46 22.45 -0.65
N ALA A 81 3.63 22.49 -0.01
CA ALA A 81 4.52 21.34 -0.06
C ALA A 81 3.87 20.11 0.62
N LYS A 82 4.17 18.92 0.10
CA LYS A 82 3.76 17.67 0.70
C LYS A 82 4.23 17.61 2.18
N PRO A 83 3.33 17.33 3.14
CA PRO A 83 3.71 17.30 4.54
C PRO A 83 4.64 16.12 4.86
N SER A 84 5.52 16.36 5.84
CA SER A 84 6.34 15.32 6.46
C SER A 84 6.42 15.64 7.95
N PRO A 85 5.92 14.80 8.83
CA PRO A 85 5.37 13.46 8.63
C PRO A 85 4.00 13.44 7.92
N ALA A 86 3.57 12.24 7.52
CA ALA A 86 2.30 12.00 6.85
C ALA A 86 1.11 12.49 7.69
N ASP A 87 0.15 13.13 7.03
CA ASP A 87 -1.06 13.68 7.66
C ASP A 87 -2.31 13.18 6.92
N ALA A 88 -3.17 12.48 7.64
CA ALA A 88 -4.43 11.97 7.14
C ALA A 88 -5.65 12.84 7.51
N THR A 89 -5.45 13.96 8.21
CA THR A 89 -6.56 14.78 8.72
C THR A 89 -7.26 15.59 7.63
N GLN A 90 -6.58 15.90 6.54
CA GLN A 90 -7.10 16.70 5.43
C GLN A 90 -7.63 15.86 4.25
N CYS A 91 -7.79 14.55 4.43
CA CYS A 91 -8.20 13.65 3.35
C CYS A 91 -9.67 13.85 2.90
N SER A 92 -10.48 14.54 3.70
CA SER A 92 -11.89 14.84 3.37
C SER A 92 -12.11 16.18 2.66
N VAL A 93 -11.07 16.97 2.50
CA VAL A 93 -11.17 18.30 1.91
C VAL A 93 -11.06 18.18 0.40
N GLY A 94 -12.09 18.59 -0.32
CA GLY A 94 -12.11 18.63 -1.78
C GLY A 94 -11.00 19.51 -2.36
N GLY A 95 -10.39 19.07 -3.44
CA GLY A 95 -9.26 19.73 -4.08
C GLY A 95 -7.89 19.39 -3.48
N ASN A 96 -7.84 18.70 -2.34
CA ASN A 96 -6.60 18.19 -1.77
C ASN A 96 -6.10 16.95 -2.51
N VAL A 97 -4.79 16.77 -2.52
CA VAL A 97 -4.18 15.54 -3.02
C VAL A 97 -4.20 14.50 -1.90
N VAL A 98 -4.67 13.31 -2.21
CA VAL A 98 -4.54 12.13 -1.35
C VAL A 98 -3.51 11.19 -1.95
N GLU A 99 -2.55 10.79 -1.15
CA GLU A 99 -1.56 9.77 -1.49
C GLU A 99 -1.66 8.62 -0.49
N VAL A 100 -1.83 7.44 -1.01
CA VAL A 100 -1.78 6.20 -0.24
C VAL A 100 -0.53 5.45 -0.66
N SER A 101 0.33 5.11 0.28
CA SER A 101 1.58 4.40 0.01
C SER A 101 1.84 3.30 1.02
N VAL A 102 2.43 2.22 0.55
CA VAL A 102 3.03 1.18 1.39
C VAL A 102 4.53 1.29 1.20
N GLN A 103 5.24 1.63 2.27
CA GLN A 103 6.68 1.89 2.23
C GLN A 103 7.45 0.81 3.00
N ASN A 104 8.60 0.41 2.44
CA ASN A 104 9.49 -0.55 3.07
C ASN A 104 8.83 -1.90 3.45
N TYR A 105 7.85 -2.35 2.67
CA TYR A 105 7.28 -3.68 2.85
C TYR A 105 8.36 -4.75 2.62
N GLN A 106 8.58 -5.60 3.61
CA GLN A 106 9.64 -6.61 3.56
C GLN A 106 9.13 -7.90 2.94
N ILE A 107 9.62 -8.23 1.74
CA ILE A 107 9.32 -9.51 1.09
C ILE A 107 10.36 -10.53 1.54
N SER A 108 9.92 -11.53 2.31
CA SER A 108 10.77 -12.67 2.68
C SER A 108 10.76 -13.70 1.54
N PRO A 109 11.93 -14.22 1.13
CA PRO A 109 11.98 -15.28 0.14
C PRO A 109 11.32 -16.56 0.66
N LEU A 110 10.59 -17.28 -0.20
CA LEU A 110 9.98 -18.56 0.14
C LEU A 110 11.06 -19.65 0.38
N ALA A 111 12.15 -19.55 -0.34
CA ALA A 111 13.29 -20.48 -0.26
C ALA A 111 14.41 -19.96 0.65
N SER A 112 14.07 -19.57 1.89
CA SER A 112 15.05 -19.11 2.90
C SER A 112 16.15 -20.13 3.19
N LEU A 113 15.93 -21.41 2.90
CA LEU A 113 16.92 -22.47 3.03
C LEU A 113 18.03 -22.45 1.96
N LEU A 114 17.75 -21.85 0.79
CA LEU A 114 18.67 -21.81 -0.35
C LEU A 114 19.28 -20.41 -0.58
N ARG A 115 18.72 -19.40 0.06
CA ARG A 115 19.18 -18.02 -0.05
C ARG A 115 19.22 -17.37 1.33
N THR A 116 20.41 -17.17 1.83
CA THR A 116 20.70 -16.29 2.98
C THR A 116 20.72 -14.85 2.49
N GLY A 117 19.55 -14.29 2.17
CA GLY A 117 19.45 -12.92 1.72
C GLY A 117 18.53 -12.12 2.63
N ASP A 118 18.87 -10.85 2.84
CA ASP A 118 18.00 -9.92 3.54
C ASP A 118 16.66 -9.79 2.81
N PRO A 119 15.55 -9.52 3.54
CA PRO A 119 14.26 -9.23 2.93
C PRO A 119 14.38 -8.08 1.91
N VAL A 120 13.66 -8.19 0.80
CA VAL A 120 13.67 -7.16 -0.23
C VAL A 120 12.61 -6.12 0.11
N PRO A 121 12.99 -4.85 0.36
CA PRO A 121 12.03 -3.79 0.60
C PRO A 121 11.30 -3.40 -0.69
N VAL A 122 9.99 -3.31 -0.63
CA VAL A 122 9.14 -2.86 -1.74
C VAL A 122 8.32 -1.66 -1.30
N THR A 123 8.26 -0.65 -2.16
CA THR A 123 7.43 0.54 -1.98
C THR A 123 6.46 0.66 -3.15
N VAL A 124 5.19 0.87 -2.84
CA VAL A 124 4.13 1.15 -3.82
C VAL A 124 3.35 2.37 -3.37
N SER A 125 2.91 3.21 -4.30
CA SER A 125 2.11 4.39 -4.00
C SER A 125 1.10 4.67 -5.11
N ALA A 126 0.01 5.33 -4.74
CA ALA A 126 -0.94 5.94 -5.65
C ALA A 126 -1.40 7.27 -5.07
N ALA A 127 -1.58 8.26 -5.91
CA ALA A 127 -2.07 9.59 -5.52
C ALA A 127 -3.15 10.05 -6.49
N ASP A 128 -4.13 10.78 -5.96
CA ASP A 128 -5.20 11.39 -6.74
C ASP A 128 -5.74 12.64 -6.00
N ILE A 129 -6.59 13.41 -6.66
CA ILE A 129 -7.21 14.60 -6.10
C ILE A 129 -8.58 14.24 -5.54
N VAL A 130 -8.83 14.63 -4.29
CA VAL A 130 -10.14 14.44 -3.65
C VAL A 130 -11.17 15.26 -4.40
N GLU A 131 -12.17 14.60 -4.96
CA GLU A 131 -13.34 15.28 -5.53
C GLU A 131 -14.09 15.94 -4.38
N GLY A 132 -14.16 17.28 -4.39
CA GLY A 132 -14.98 17.99 -3.43
C GLY A 132 -16.39 17.46 -3.49
N ALA A 133 -16.99 17.12 -2.35
CA ALA A 133 -18.43 17.01 -2.29
C ALA A 133 -18.95 18.35 -2.84
N SER A 134 -19.49 18.33 -4.05
CA SER A 134 -20.19 19.47 -4.60
C SER A 134 -21.38 19.72 -3.67
N ASN A 135 -21.16 20.60 -2.70
CA ASN A 135 -22.26 21.09 -1.91
C ASN A 135 -23.16 21.87 -2.87
N PRO A 136 -24.37 21.39 -3.09
CA PRO A 136 -25.31 22.05 -4.01
C PRO A 136 -25.68 23.45 -3.52
#